data_03805822cf23e51339eac3ceb5bf28bb
#
_entry.id   03805822cf23e51339eac3ceb5bf28bb
#
_cell.length_a   1.000
_cell.length_b   1.000
_cell.length_c   1.000
_cell.angle_alpha   90.00
_cell.angle_beta   90.00
_cell.angle_gamma   90.00
#
_symmetry.space_group_name_H-M   'P 1'
#
loop_
_entity.id
_entity.type
_entity.pdbx_description
1 polymer ?
#
loop_
_entity_poly.entity_id
_entity_poly.type
_entity_poly.pdbx_seq_one_letter_code
_entity_poly.pdbx_strand_id
1 'polypeptide(L)'
;MRFKVIIFDFDGVLVESVDIKDLAFKRLFKQYPQHLDKIMDYHLSNNATIRFEKFRYITERILGKRYDEEAEKSLSNKFSSLVFKSLVDCPYVPGAKEILDCYWGKIPLYLASVSPADELDEVLEAKKLKRYFKRIYAVPWIKKEAIRDIINKEDVSPKDIVFIGDSYEDFEAAQSTGIFFIGRNSGRSFHGARIQVFKDMFEIRDFLTESKNKKILDS
;
A
#
# COMPACT_ATOMS: atom_id res chain seq x y z
N MET A 1 -5.15 -20.84 14.21
CA MET A 1 -5.25 -19.56 13.46
C MET A 1 -5.89 -19.90 12.11
N ARG A 2 -6.78 -19.07 11.60
CA ARG A 2 -7.39 -19.30 10.28
C ARG A 2 -6.35 -19.12 9.17
N PHE A 3 -5.56 -18.07 9.26
CA PHE A 3 -4.54 -17.75 8.26
C PHE A 3 -3.15 -18.16 8.75
N LYS A 4 -2.33 -18.61 7.81
CA LYS A 4 -0.92 -19.00 8.03
C LYS A 4 0.05 -17.92 7.61
N VAL A 5 -0.40 -16.96 6.78
CA VAL A 5 0.40 -15.84 6.28
C VAL A 5 -0.45 -14.58 6.26
N ILE A 6 0.12 -13.43 6.67
CA ILE A 6 -0.50 -12.12 6.52
C ILE A 6 0.39 -11.25 5.64
N ILE A 7 -0.22 -10.63 4.64
CA ILE A 7 0.40 -9.63 3.78
C ILE A 7 -0.23 -8.27 4.13
N PHE A 8 0.55 -7.24 4.28
CA PHE A 8 0.10 -5.88 4.52
C PHE A 8 0.48 -4.98 3.34
N ASP A 9 -0.39 -4.06 2.96
CA ASP A 9 0.05 -2.83 2.30
C ASP A 9 0.66 -1.88 3.34
N PHE A 10 1.35 -0.85 2.88
CA PHE A 10 1.98 0.14 3.74
C PHE A 10 1.13 1.39 3.92
N ASP A 11 0.86 2.08 2.81
CA ASP A 11 0.15 3.37 2.79
C ASP A 11 -1.35 3.16 3.05
N GLY A 12 -1.89 3.90 4.03
CA GLY A 12 -3.30 3.76 4.40
C GLY A 12 -3.64 2.48 5.17
N VAL A 13 -2.65 1.60 5.43
CA VAL A 13 -2.83 0.35 6.19
C VAL A 13 -1.99 0.35 7.47
N LEU A 14 -0.70 0.59 7.37
CA LEU A 14 0.18 0.67 8.53
C LEU A 14 0.41 2.10 8.99
N VAL A 15 0.35 3.06 8.06
CA VAL A 15 0.54 4.49 8.32
C VAL A 15 -0.54 5.32 7.62
N GLU A 16 -0.94 6.43 8.23
CA GLU A 16 -1.92 7.38 7.68
C GLU A 16 -1.24 8.31 6.64
N SER A 17 -0.81 7.73 5.52
CA SER A 17 0.02 8.42 4.53
C SER A 17 -0.71 8.81 3.24
N VAL A 18 -1.98 8.48 3.08
CA VAL A 18 -2.74 8.74 1.85
C VAL A 18 -2.71 10.22 1.48
N ASP A 19 -3.07 11.10 2.42
CA ASP A 19 -3.09 12.55 2.21
C ASP A 19 -1.67 13.15 2.04
N ILE A 20 -0.67 12.51 2.61
CA ILE A 20 0.72 12.98 2.53
C ILE A 20 1.23 12.94 1.10
N LYS A 21 0.98 11.85 0.39
CA LYS A 21 1.39 11.70 -1.02
C LYS A 21 0.61 12.64 -1.92
N ASP A 22 -0.68 12.80 -1.69
CA ASP A 22 -1.53 13.71 -2.45
C ASP A 22 -1.09 15.18 -2.27
N LEU A 23 -0.80 15.58 -1.03
CA LEU A 23 -0.25 16.91 -0.73
C LEU A 23 1.14 17.13 -1.35
N ALA A 24 1.98 16.10 -1.38
CA ALA A 24 3.30 16.16 -2.01
C ALA A 24 3.17 16.35 -3.54
N PHE A 25 2.25 15.63 -4.20
CA PHE A 25 1.94 15.85 -5.63
C PHE A 25 1.47 17.27 -5.88
N LYS A 26 0.53 17.78 -5.10
CA LYS A 26 0.06 19.16 -5.20
C LYS A 26 1.19 20.17 -5.05
N ARG A 27 2.08 19.97 -4.07
CA ARG A 27 3.26 20.85 -3.84
C ARG A 27 4.27 20.76 -4.97
N LEU A 28 4.54 19.56 -5.50
CA LEU A 28 5.48 19.33 -6.60
C LEU A 28 5.10 20.11 -7.85
N PHE A 29 3.81 20.17 -8.17
CA PHE A 29 3.29 20.79 -9.39
C PHE A 29 2.67 22.19 -9.16
N LYS A 30 2.80 22.79 -7.96
CA LYS A 30 2.25 24.12 -7.64
C LYS A 30 2.69 25.25 -8.57
N GLN A 31 3.84 25.08 -9.24
CA GLN A 31 4.38 26.03 -10.22
C GLN A 31 3.58 26.05 -11.56
N TYR A 32 2.63 25.16 -11.74
CA TYR A 32 1.74 25.08 -12.91
C TYR A 32 0.28 25.28 -12.50
N PRO A 33 -0.10 26.44 -11.94
CA PRO A 33 -1.41 26.66 -11.34
C PRO A 33 -2.57 26.41 -12.32
N GLN A 34 -2.38 26.77 -13.61
CA GLN A 34 -3.39 26.57 -14.67
C GLN A 34 -3.65 25.09 -15.02
N HIS A 35 -2.78 24.17 -14.62
CA HIS A 35 -2.91 22.74 -14.87
C HIS A 35 -3.12 21.92 -13.59
N LEU A 36 -3.12 22.58 -12.41
CA LEU A 36 -3.06 21.89 -11.13
C LEU A 36 -4.26 20.99 -10.89
N ASP A 37 -5.45 21.46 -11.21
CA ASP A 37 -6.69 20.68 -11.03
C ASP A 37 -6.65 19.41 -11.91
N LYS A 38 -6.30 19.54 -13.19
CA LYS A 38 -6.17 18.39 -14.10
C LYS A 38 -5.08 17.40 -13.66
N ILE A 39 -3.99 17.89 -13.10
CA ILE A 39 -2.91 17.06 -12.56
C ILE A 39 -3.41 16.27 -11.34
N MET A 40 -4.13 16.94 -10.44
CA MET A 40 -4.66 16.29 -9.24
C MET A 40 -5.77 15.29 -9.56
N ASP A 41 -6.66 15.60 -10.49
CA ASP A 41 -7.70 14.68 -10.96
C ASP A 41 -7.07 13.39 -11.54
N TYR A 42 -6.03 13.54 -12.38
CA TYR A 42 -5.29 12.40 -12.91
C TYR A 42 -4.59 11.61 -11.78
N HIS A 43 -3.93 12.30 -10.85
CA HIS A 43 -3.23 11.66 -9.74
C HIS A 43 -4.19 10.82 -8.89
N LEU A 44 -5.33 11.39 -8.50
CA LEU A 44 -6.32 10.74 -7.63
C LEU A 44 -7.05 9.58 -8.33
N SER A 45 -7.29 9.71 -9.65
CA SER A 45 -7.92 8.64 -10.43
C SER A 45 -7.01 7.45 -10.75
N ASN A 46 -5.70 7.57 -10.47
CA ASN A 46 -4.69 6.55 -10.80
C ASN A 46 -3.83 6.18 -9.58
N ASN A 47 -4.43 5.99 -8.42
CA ASN A 47 -3.71 5.80 -7.15
C ASN A 47 -2.74 4.62 -7.13
N ALA A 48 -3.05 3.53 -7.84
CA ALA A 48 -2.19 2.35 -7.95
C ALA A 48 -1.04 2.48 -8.95
N THR A 49 -1.11 3.49 -9.82
CA THR A 49 -0.04 3.70 -10.81
C THR A 49 1.23 4.19 -10.13
N ILE A 50 2.36 3.59 -10.46
CA ILE A 50 3.66 3.99 -9.92
C ILE A 50 3.96 5.44 -10.31
N ARG A 51 4.65 6.16 -9.41
CA ARG A 51 4.86 7.62 -9.56
C ARG A 51 5.59 8.02 -10.84
N PHE A 52 6.52 7.20 -11.34
CA PHE A 52 7.28 7.49 -12.56
C PHE A 52 6.39 7.55 -13.80
N GLU A 53 5.41 6.66 -13.90
CA GLU A 53 4.41 6.68 -14.97
C GLU A 53 3.50 7.91 -14.84
N LYS A 54 3.12 8.27 -13.61
CA LYS A 54 2.36 9.51 -13.35
C LYS A 54 3.14 10.74 -13.78
N PHE A 55 4.43 10.84 -13.42
CA PHE A 55 5.29 11.95 -13.82
C PHE A 55 5.40 12.08 -15.33
N ARG A 56 5.62 10.94 -16.02
CA ARG A 56 5.67 10.90 -17.48
C ARG A 56 4.38 11.42 -18.09
N TYR A 57 3.25 10.85 -17.72
CA TYR A 57 1.95 11.27 -18.24
C TYR A 57 1.67 12.76 -17.98
N ILE A 58 1.90 13.23 -16.77
CA ILE A 58 1.67 14.63 -16.40
C ILE A 58 2.57 15.54 -17.24
N THR A 59 3.86 15.21 -17.33
CA THR A 59 4.83 16.04 -18.06
C THR A 59 4.54 16.07 -19.56
N GLU A 60 4.30 14.93 -20.19
CA GLU A 60 4.07 14.83 -21.63
C GLU A 60 2.65 15.23 -22.04
N ARG A 61 1.61 14.69 -21.36
CA ARG A 61 0.22 14.80 -21.82
C ARG A 61 -0.54 15.98 -21.21
N ILE A 62 -0.17 16.42 -20.02
CA ILE A 62 -0.84 17.57 -19.40
C ILE A 62 -0.04 18.85 -19.61
N LEU A 63 1.28 18.81 -19.43
CA LEU A 63 2.14 19.98 -19.51
C LEU A 63 2.74 20.21 -20.91
N GLY A 64 2.66 19.24 -21.81
CA GLY A 64 3.23 19.31 -23.16
C GLY A 64 4.75 19.45 -23.17
N LYS A 65 5.44 18.95 -22.14
CA LYS A 65 6.88 19.04 -21.99
C LYS A 65 7.55 17.71 -22.26
N ARG A 66 8.84 17.76 -22.62
CA ARG A 66 9.66 16.56 -22.77
C ARG A 66 9.88 15.89 -21.41
N TYR A 67 9.74 14.58 -21.36
CA TYR A 67 10.08 13.74 -20.23
C TYR A 67 11.25 12.84 -20.61
N ASP A 68 12.39 13.11 -20.05
CA ASP A 68 13.62 12.35 -20.21
C ASP A 68 14.16 11.94 -18.83
N GLU A 69 15.29 11.26 -18.83
CA GLU A 69 15.93 10.73 -17.62
C GLU A 69 16.28 11.83 -16.61
N GLU A 70 16.67 13.02 -17.07
CA GLU A 70 16.95 14.16 -16.20
C GLU A 70 15.68 14.71 -15.55
N ALA A 71 14.61 14.86 -16.31
CA ALA A 71 13.30 15.27 -15.81
C ALA A 71 12.75 14.26 -14.79
N GLU A 72 12.87 12.95 -15.08
CA GLU A 72 12.47 11.89 -14.17
C GLU A 72 13.22 11.99 -12.85
N LYS A 73 14.54 12.04 -12.89
CA LYS A 73 15.40 12.15 -11.71
C LYS A 73 15.11 13.41 -10.89
N SER A 74 14.93 14.55 -11.57
CA SER A 74 14.61 15.82 -10.91
C SER A 74 13.27 15.78 -10.19
N LEU A 75 12.20 15.28 -10.85
CA LEU A 75 10.87 15.15 -10.25
C LEU A 75 10.87 14.13 -9.11
N SER A 76 11.54 13.01 -9.29
CA SER A 76 11.68 11.96 -8.29
C SER A 76 12.37 12.49 -7.02
N ASN A 77 13.51 13.13 -7.15
CA ASN A 77 14.25 13.68 -6.01
C ASN A 77 13.44 14.74 -5.24
N LYS A 78 12.77 15.65 -5.97
CA LYS A 78 11.90 16.66 -5.34
C LYS A 78 10.72 16.03 -4.62
N PHE A 79 10.08 15.04 -5.22
CA PHE A 79 8.97 14.33 -4.60
C PHE A 79 9.43 13.57 -3.36
N SER A 80 10.52 12.81 -3.43
CA SER A 80 11.10 12.09 -2.30
C SER A 80 11.40 13.02 -1.13
N SER A 81 12.02 14.16 -1.39
CA SER A 81 12.30 15.16 -0.34
C SER A 81 11.04 15.72 0.32
N LEU A 82 9.94 15.87 -0.45
CA LEU A 82 8.66 16.34 0.08
C LEU A 82 7.95 15.27 0.93
N VAL A 83 8.15 14.01 0.60
CA VAL A 83 7.39 12.89 1.18
C VAL A 83 8.11 12.25 2.36
N PHE A 84 9.44 12.05 2.27
CA PHE A 84 10.20 11.27 3.24
C PHE A 84 9.97 11.71 4.69
N LYS A 85 10.23 12.98 5.00
CA LYS A 85 10.04 13.50 6.36
C LYS A 85 8.60 13.33 6.82
N SER A 86 7.65 13.64 5.94
CA SER A 86 6.23 13.53 6.25
C SER A 86 5.81 12.08 6.51
N LEU A 87 6.38 11.10 5.79
CA LEU A 87 6.14 9.66 6.02
C LEU A 87 6.74 9.18 7.34
N VAL A 88 7.95 9.64 7.69
CA VAL A 88 8.58 9.28 8.97
C VAL A 88 7.76 9.83 10.14
N ASP A 89 7.28 11.06 10.04
CA ASP A 89 6.54 11.75 11.10
C ASP A 89 5.04 11.37 11.13
N CYS A 90 4.48 10.78 10.06
CA CYS A 90 3.06 10.48 10.02
C CYS A 90 2.64 9.43 11.07
N PRO A 91 1.41 9.54 11.63
CA PRO A 91 0.94 8.59 12.61
C PRO A 91 0.75 7.19 12.01
N TYR A 92 0.86 6.20 12.86
CA TYR A 92 0.40 4.85 12.53
C TYR A 92 -1.13 4.84 12.41
N VAL A 93 -1.65 3.97 11.54
CA VAL A 93 -3.07 3.60 11.61
C VAL A 93 -3.33 3.01 13.00
N PRO A 94 -4.43 3.41 13.69
CA PRO A 94 -4.74 2.88 15.00
C PRO A 94 -4.73 1.34 15.01
N GLY A 95 -3.98 0.73 15.93
CA GLY A 95 -3.82 -0.71 16.05
C GLY A 95 -2.76 -1.34 15.12
N ALA A 96 -2.04 -0.56 14.28
CA ALA A 96 -1.07 -1.11 13.34
C ALA A 96 0.12 -1.79 14.03
N LYS A 97 0.64 -1.20 15.10
CA LYS A 97 1.72 -1.85 15.87
C LYS A 97 1.22 -3.05 16.65
N GLU A 98 0.04 -2.94 17.22
CA GLU A 98 -0.59 -3.99 18.03
C GLU A 98 -0.89 -5.25 17.20
N ILE A 99 -1.34 -5.11 15.94
CA ILE A 99 -1.55 -6.28 15.08
C ILE A 99 -0.22 -6.91 14.66
N LEU A 100 0.80 -6.09 14.36
CA LEU A 100 2.15 -6.59 14.05
C LEU A 100 2.73 -7.35 15.24
N ASP A 101 2.69 -6.79 16.45
CA ASP A 101 3.17 -7.43 17.68
C ASP A 101 2.37 -8.71 17.98
N CYS A 102 1.07 -8.72 17.72
CA CYS A 102 0.20 -9.88 17.94
C CYS A 102 0.62 -11.09 17.13
N TYR A 103 1.08 -10.88 15.88
CA TYR A 103 1.39 -11.97 14.94
C TYR A 103 2.88 -12.22 14.74
N TRP A 104 3.73 -11.29 15.10
CA TRP A 104 5.18 -11.40 14.98
C TRP A 104 5.73 -12.64 15.71
N GLY A 105 6.58 -13.41 15.02
CA GLY A 105 7.14 -14.67 15.52
C GLY A 105 6.14 -15.85 15.58
N LYS A 106 4.87 -15.64 15.23
CA LYS A 106 3.84 -16.70 15.22
C LYS A 106 3.51 -17.19 13.81
N ILE A 107 3.43 -16.28 12.87
CA ILE A 107 3.22 -16.55 11.44
C ILE A 107 4.06 -15.57 10.60
N PRO A 108 4.42 -15.93 9.37
CA PRO A 108 5.12 -15.02 8.46
C PRO A 108 4.28 -13.79 8.14
N LEU A 109 4.90 -12.61 8.30
CA LEU A 109 4.33 -11.32 7.89
C LEU A 109 5.09 -10.81 6.69
N TYR A 110 4.39 -10.28 5.71
CA TYR A 110 4.91 -9.72 4.48
C TYR A 110 4.41 -8.30 4.27
N LEU A 111 5.20 -7.51 3.58
CA LEU A 111 4.79 -6.17 3.13
C LEU A 111 4.82 -6.14 1.61
N ALA A 112 3.78 -5.59 0.98
CA ALA A 112 3.69 -5.39 -0.46
C ALA A 112 3.22 -3.96 -0.77
N SER A 113 4.12 -3.11 -1.28
CA SER A 113 3.86 -1.69 -1.55
C SER A 113 4.28 -1.30 -2.97
N VAL A 114 3.63 -0.30 -3.53
CA VAL A 114 4.01 0.36 -4.81
C VAL A 114 5.02 1.50 -4.62
N SER A 115 5.59 1.64 -3.44
CA SER A 115 6.66 2.61 -3.16
C SER A 115 8.00 2.09 -3.70
N PRO A 116 8.95 2.97 -4.09
CA PRO A 116 10.32 2.57 -4.40
C PRO A 116 11.00 1.87 -3.23
N ALA A 117 11.81 0.85 -3.53
CA ALA A 117 12.37 -0.03 -2.52
C ALA A 117 13.28 0.68 -1.52
N ASP A 118 14.15 1.56 -2.00
CA ASP A 118 15.07 2.35 -1.18
C ASP A 118 14.35 3.30 -0.23
N GLU A 119 13.35 4.03 -0.72
CA GLU A 119 12.55 4.94 0.09
C GLU A 119 11.71 4.21 1.15
N LEU A 120 11.09 3.10 0.75
CA LEU A 120 10.31 2.29 1.69
C LEU A 120 11.20 1.70 2.78
N ASP A 121 12.40 1.24 2.42
CA ASP A 121 13.37 0.69 3.34
C ASP A 121 13.80 1.70 4.40
N GLU A 122 14.15 2.92 3.98
CA GLU A 122 14.51 4.02 4.89
C GLU A 122 13.36 4.40 5.85
N VAL A 123 12.13 4.47 5.35
CA VAL A 123 10.96 4.78 6.19
C VAL A 123 10.68 3.64 7.18
N LEU A 124 10.77 2.39 6.75
CA LEU A 124 10.54 1.23 7.62
C LEU A 124 11.60 1.13 8.73
N GLU A 125 12.87 1.45 8.42
CA GLU A 125 13.94 1.53 9.43
C GLU A 125 13.66 2.65 10.43
N ALA A 126 13.38 3.88 9.96
CA ALA A 126 13.08 5.03 10.81
C ALA A 126 11.88 4.77 11.74
N LYS A 127 10.86 4.08 11.24
CA LYS A 127 9.67 3.68 12.02
C LYS A 127 9.86 2.39 12.82
N LYS A 128 11.02 1.71 12.72
CA LYS A 128 11.31 0.42 13.38
C LYS A 128 10.31 -0.69 13.01
N LEU A 129 9.78 -0.65 11.79
CA LEU A 129 8.80 -1.61 11.28
C LEU A 129 9.44 -2.77 10.50
N LYS A 130 10.63 -2.59 9.94
CA LYS A 130 11.29 -3.56 9.07
C LYS A 130 11.43 -4.94 9.71
N ARG A 131 11.71 -4.98 11.02
CA ARG A 131 11.91 -6.20 11.81
C ARG A 131 10.72 -7.17 11.81
N TYR A 132 9.50 -6.68 11.55
CA TYR A 132 8.29 -7.51 11.59
C TYR A 132 8.15 -8.41 10.35
N PHE A 133 8.75 -8.01 9.23
CA PHE A 133 8.48 -8.65 7.94
C PHE A 133 9.56 -9.65 7.56
N LYS A 134 9.12 -10.86 7.19
CA LYS A 134 9.98 -11.88 6.60
C LYS A 134 10.59 -11.42 5.27
N ARG A 135 9.80 -10.69 4.48
CA ARG A 135 10.23 -10.02 3.25
C ARG A 135 9.33 -8.82 2.92
N ILE A 136 9.94 -7.84 2.28
CA ILE A 136 9.31 -6.62 1.79
C ILE A 136 9.35 -6.66 0.27
N TYR A 137 8.20 -6.45 -0.37
CA TYR A 137 8.05 -6.31 -1.80
C TYR A 137 7.71 -4.86 -2.10
N ALA A 138 8.56 -4.23 -2.89
CA ALA A 138 8.43 -2.85 -3.34
C ALA A 138 8.73 -2.78 -4.84
N VAL A 139 8.55 -1.64 -5.50
CA VAL A 139 8.91 -1.47 -6.90
C VAL A 139 10.35 -1.98 -7.12
N PRO A 140 10.61 -2.84 -8.17
CA PRO A 140 9.76 -3.09 -9.35
C PRO A 140 8.69 -4.18 -9.22
N TRP A 141 8.51 -4.82 -8.06
CA TRP A 141 7.48 -5.81 -7.87
C TRP A 141 6.08 -5.19 -7.97
N ILE A 142 5.20 -5.83 -8.72
CA ILE A 142 3.76 -5.57 -8.65
C ILE A 142 3.11 -6.49 -7.61
N LYS A 143 2.05 -6.03 -6.94
CA LYS A 143 1.43 -6.74 -5.80
C LYS A 143 1.01 -8.18 -6.17
N LYS A 144 0.45 -8.39 -7.34
CA LYS A 144 0.05 -9.72 -7.84
C LYS A 144 1.23 -10.70 -7.93
N GLU A 145 2.38 -10.24 -8.42
CA GLU A 145 3.59 -11.08 -8.52
C GLU A 145 4.19 -11.33 -7.14
N ALA A 146 4.19 -10.33 -6.27
CA ALA A 146 4.60 -10.47 -4.87
C ALA A 146 3.77 -11.54 -4.15
N ILE A 147 2.44 -11.53 -4.31
CA ILE A 147 1.54 -12.53 -3.72
C ILE A 147 1.84 -13.93 -4.27
N ARG A 148 2.05 -14.08 -5.57
CA ARG A 148 2.42 -15.38 -6.18
C ARG A 148 3.76 -15.91 -5.65
N ASP A 149 4.76 -15.04 -5.50
CA ASP A 149 6.05 -15.42 -4.94
C ASP A 149 5.90 -15.88 -3.47
N ILE A 150 5.04 -15.21 -2.69
CA ILE A 150 4.73 -15.60 -1.31
C ILE A 150 4.03 -16.96 -1.25
N ILE A 151 3.01 -17.21 -2.08
CA ILE A 151 2.31 -18.49 -2.15
C ILE A 151 3.31 -19.64 -2.40
N ASN A 152 4.20 -19.44 -3.39
CA ASN A 152 5.19 -20.44 -3.76
C ASN A 152 6.24 -20.68 -2.66
N LYS A 153 6.69 -19.62 -1.98
CA LYS A 153 7.72 -19.73 -0.93
C LYS A 153 7.23 -20.31 0.37
N GLU A 154 5.99 -20.02 0.74
CA GLU A 154 5.42 -20.52 1.99
C GLU A 154 4.80 -21.91 1.84
N ASP A 155 4.64 -22.39 0.61
CA ASP A 155 4.03 -23.69 0.31
C ASP A 155 2.69 -23.89 1.04
N VAL A 156 1.84 -22.86 0.99
CA VAL A 156 0.52 -22.85 1.65
C VAL A 156 -0.58 -22.64 0.63
N SER A 157 -1.78 -23.11 0.97
CA SER A 157 -2.95 -22.83 0.14
C SER A 157 -3.22 -21.31 0.07
N PRO A 158 -3.60 -20.77 -1.09
CA PRO A 158 -4.04 -19.37 -1.18
C PRO A 158 -5.11 -19.00 -0.15
N LYS A 159 -6.01 -19.93 0.19
CA LYS A 159 -7.05 -19.73 1.21
C LYS A 159 -6.52 -19.51 2.64
N ASP A 160 -5.26 -19.88 2.89
CA ASP A 160 -4.58 -19.72 4.17
C ASP A 160 -3.83 -18.37 4.26
N ILE A 161 -3.89 -17.56 3.22
CA ILE A 161 -3.22 -16.23 3.14
C ILE A 161 -4.28 -15.14 3.17
N VAL A 162 -4.01 -14.08 3.95
CA VAL A 162 -4.81 -12.86 3.94
C VAL A 162 -3.95 -11.67 3.54
N PHE A 163 -4.50 -10.83 2.66
CA PHE A 163 -3.93 -9.53 2.31
C PHE A 163 -4.80 -8.41 2.89
N ILE A 164 -4.18 -7.51 3.63
CA ILE A 164 -4.80 -6.33 4.22
C ILE A 164 -4.36 -5.13 3.39
N GLY A 165 -5.31 -4.48 2.70
CA GLY A 165 -5.08 -3.35 1.81
C GLY A 165 -6.12 -2.25 2.00
N ASP A 166 -5.91 -1.09 1.37
CA ASP A 166 -6.81 0.06 1.46
C ASP A 166 -7.37 0.48 0.09
N SER A 167 -7.01 -0.21 -0.98
CA SER A 167 -7.35 0.17 -2.35
C SER A 167 -8.05 -0.96 -3.12
N TYR A 168 -8.76 -0.59 -4.20
CA TYR A 168 -9.38 -1.54 -5.10
C TYR A 168 -8.34 -2.41 -5.81
N GLU A 169 -7.19 -1.87 -6.10
CA GLU A 169 -6.07 -2.57 -6.73
C GLU A 169 -5.47 -3.65 -5.82
N ASP A 170 -5.49 -3.43 -4.50
CA ASP A 170 -5.13 -4.46 -3.52
C ASP A 170 -6.12 -5.62 -3.56
N PHE A 171 -7.40 -5.28 -3.62
CA PHE A 171 -8.45 -6.27 -3.76
C PHE A 171 -8.31 -7.06 -5.07
N GLU A 172 -8.08 -6.40 -6.21
CA GLU A 172 -7.87 -7.09 -7.50
C GLU A 172 -6.64 -8.01 -7.46
N ALA A 173 -5.53 -7.57 -6.85
CA ALA A 173 -4.34 -8.39 -6.69
C ALA A 173 -4.63 -9.64 -5.86
N ALA A 174 -5.34 -9.51 -4.74
CA ALA A 174 -5.76 -10.62 -3.90
C ALA A 174 -6.74 -11.56 -4.63
N GLN A 175 -7.78 -11.02 -5.25
CA GLN A 175 -8.80 -11.78 -5.99
C GLN A 175 -8.16 -12.59 -7.13
N SER A 176 -7.28 -11.98 -7.91
CA SER A 176 -6.61 -12.61 -9.05
C SER A 176 -5.66 -13.74 -8.66
N THR A 177 -5.30 -13.85 -7.38
CA THR A 177 -4.41 -14.88 -6.83
C THR A 177 -5.13 -15.86 -5.91
N GLY A 178 -6.43 -15.65 -5.65
CA GLY A 178 -7.28 -16.55 -4.87
C GLY A 178 -7.04 -16.48 -3.36
N ILE A 179 -6.33 -15.45 -2.85
CA ILE A 179 -6.13 -15.24 -1.42
C ILE A 179 -7.28 -14.45 -0.80
N PHE A 180 -7.41 -14.49 0.52
CA PHE A 180 -8.42 -13.72 1.22
C PHE A 180 -8.01 -12.23 1.30
N PHE A 181 -9.00 -11.33 1.18
CA PHE A 181 -8.77 -9.90 1.27
C PHE A 181 -9.57 -9.27 2.40
N ILE A 182 -8.93 -8.33 3.09
CA ILE A 182 -9.55 -7.46 4.09
C ILE A 182 -9.23 -6.01 3.73
N GLY A 183 -10.27 -5.19 3.58
CA GLY A 183 -10.13 -3.76 3.34
C GLY A 183 -9.95 -2.96 4.63
N ARG A 184 -9.01 -2.01 4.65
CA ARG A 184 -8.96 -0.93 5.62
C ARG A 184 -9.62 0.32 5.01
N ASN A 185 -10.53 0.95 5.72
CA ASN A 185 -11.16 2.19 5.27
C ASN A 185 -10.21 3.39 5.44
N SER A 186 -9.49 3.72 4.38
CA SER A 186 -8.62 4.91 4.30
C SER A 186 -9.34 6.13 3.67
N GLY A 187 -10.62 6.01 3.39
CA GLY A 187 -11.39 6.98 2.58
C GLY A 187 -11.41 6.65 1.08
N ARG A 188 -10.63 5.67 0.61
CA ARG A 188 -10.66 5.17 -0.77
C ARG A 188 -11.83 4.24 -1.02
N SER A 189 -12.36 4.25 -2.25
CA SER A 189 -13.47 3.40 -2.65
C SER A 189 -13.00 2.02 -3.10
N PHE A 190 -13.76 1.00 -2.74
CA PHE A 190 -13.61 -0.36 -3.29
C PHE A 190 -14.58 -0.65 -4.45
N HIS A 191 -15.14 0.39 -5.07
CA HIS A 191 -15.99 0.32 -6.26
C HIS A 191 -17.13 -0.72 -6.17
N GLY A 192 -17.76 -0.86 -4.99
CA GLY A 192 -18.86 -1.78 -4.76
C GLY A 192 -18.47 -3.25 -4.63
N ALA A 193 -17.18 -3.57 -4.52
CA ALA A 193 -16.74 -4.93 -4.24
C ALA A 193 -17.33 -5.45 -2.92
N ARG A 194 -17.80 -6.70 -2.92
CA ARG A 194 -18.32 -7.37 -1.70
C ARG A 194 -17.16 -7.89 -0.87
N ILE A 195 -16.60 -7.02 -0.03
CA ILE A 195 -15.47 -7.32 0.85
C ILE A 195 -15.77 -6.87 2.27
N GLN A 196 -15.01 -7.41 3.21
CA GLN A 196 -15.05 -6.93 4.59
C GLN A 196 -14.12 -5.73 4.71
N VAL A 197 -14.66 -4.59 5.16
CA VAL A 197 -13.93 -3.33 5.35
C VAL A 197 -14.04 -2.94 6.80
N PHE A 198 -12.91 -2.60 7.40
CA PHE A 198 -12.79 -2.19 8.80
C PHE A 198 -12.22 -0.78 8.90
N LYS A 199 -12.56 -0.10 9.99
CA LYS A 199 -12.13 1.26 10.24
C LYS A 199 -10.61 1.36 10.49
N ASP A 200 -10.07 0.44 11.27
CA ASP A 200 -8.69 0.47 11.73
C ASP A 200 -8.11 -0.94 11.95
N MET A 201 -6.85 -1.00 12.36
CA MET A 201 -6.16 -2.27 12.55
C MET A 201 -6.54 -2.97 13.87
N PHE A 202 -7.18 -2.29 14.83
CA PHE A 202 -7.74 -2.95 16.00
C PHE A 202 -8.92 -3.84 15.59
N GLU A 203 -9.86 -3.30 14.81
CA GLU A 203 -11.00 -4.08 14.31
C GLU A 203 -10.53 -5.27 13.45
N ILE A 204 -9.53 -5.06 12.59
CA ILE A 204 -8.96 -6.14 11.76
C ILE A 204 -8.32 -7.22 12.64
N ARG A 205 -7.53 -6.83 13.65
CA ARG A 205 -6.91 -7.78 14.58
C ARG A 205 -7.97 -8.62 15.31
N ASP A 206 -9.01 -7.96 15.79
CA ASP A 206 -10.08 -8.62 16.55
C ASP A 206 -10.84 -9.60 15.62
N PHE A 207 -11.17 -9.20 14.41
CA PHE A 207 -11.74 -10.09 13.41
C PHE A 207 -10.87 -11.32 13.11
N LEU A 208 -9.57 -11.13 12.91
CA LEU A 208 -8.61 -12.23 12.65
C LEU A 208 -8.45 -13.15 13.87
N THR A 209 -8.64 -12.62 15.07
CA THR A 209 -8.53 -13.36 16.33
C THR A 209 -9.81 -14.13 16.63
N GLU A 210 -10.99 -13.54 16.44
CA GLU A 210 -12.31 -14.13 16.67
C GLU A 210 -12.64 -15.24 15.67
N SER A 211 -12.12 -15.16 14.44
CA SER A 211 -12.27 -16.27 13.44
C SER A 211 -11.62 -17.59 13.89
N LYS A 212 -10.98 -17.63 15.08
CA LYS A 212 -10.62 -18.88 15.77
C LYS A 212 -11.81 -19.66 16.28
N ASN A 213 -12.91 -18.98 16.60
CA ASN A 213 -14.04 -19.58 17.34
C ASN A 213 -15.28 -19.87 16.48
N LYS A 214 -15.33 -19.48 15.23
CA LYS A 214 -16.47 -19.74 14.34
C LYS A 214 -16.03 -20.44 13.07
N LYS A 215 -16.41 -21.70 12.88
CA LYS A 215 -16.67 -22.34 11.59
C LYS A 215 -17.79 -21.55 10.90
N ILE A 216 -17.49 -20.38 10.36
CA ILE A 216 -18.45 -19.61 9.58
C ILE A 216 -17.71 -19.16 8.32
N LEU A 217 -18.25 -19.62 7.25
CA LEU A 217 -18.20 -19.25 5.85
C LEU A 217 -17.81 -20.42 4.95
N ASP A 218 -18.57 -21.53 5.09
CA ASP A 218 -18.89 -22.40 3.97
C ASP A 218 -20.33 -22.06 3.57
N SER A 219 -20.46 -21.09 2.68
CA SER A 219 -21.65 -20.87 1.85
C SER A 219 -21.31 -19.96 0.69
#